data_29b733f7986e7db21cf495ac0c6f7072
#
_entry.id   29b733f7986e7db21cf495ac0c6f7072
#
_cell.length_a   1.000
_cell.length_b   1.000
_cell.length_c   1.000
_cell.angle_alpha   90.00
_cell.angle_beta   90.00
_cell.angle_gamma   90.00
#
_symmetry.space_group_name_H-M   'P 1'
#
loop_
_entity.id
_entity.type
_entity.pdbx_description
1 polymer ?
#
loop_
_entity_poly.entity_id
_entity_poly.type
_entity_poly.pdbx_seq_one_letter_code
_entity_poly.pdbx_strand_id
1 'polypeptide(L)'
;MVAAVPPMVSGGLPVIGHLVEMLQNRETLFKRGYAEHGDLFTIKLGPQPVLVITGADHNRQFYTETDKSLNMQDGYTFLKEAIGEVLFTASQETYYNQRPALQEVFKRERMVDYARAMNIEVQRWLDSLGQSGEVDIAQAMMDLAQAVAGRAFIGPDYEAELGAGFWKQYEAIAASLDPVLPPKLPLPKFRRRDQAKKKINATLSALIQKRRDHPERYNDLITTLLTTPLKDGTILPDKDIVTIFMGLIFAGHETTAGQAAWLIALLLQHPDYLRLVQEEIARHVQPAAALDGSMLSRLEHVYWAIDETTRLRPSADTQIRTVEEPIQVGSYEIPAGWRVMVSGATSHHLSEVFSDPERFNPLRFAPEQGEGKNPFAIIGFGGGIHKCSGMNFAKNEMAIITALFFQQFDTELLSRDIRVIMGKGANRVSEVRVRYQRKAGAPRVG
;
A
#
# COMPACT_ATOMS: atom_id res chain seq x y z
N MET A 1 -17.61 -29.37 -26.96
CA MET A 1 -17.48 -29.65 -25.50
C MET A 1 -17.63 -28.32 -24.82
N VAL A 2 -18.47 -28.19 -23.78
CA VAL A 2 -18.51 -26.99 -22.96
C VAL A 2 -17.14 -26.91 -22.28
N ALA A 3 -16.43 -25.79 -22.45
CA ALA A 3 -15.14 -25.61 -21.81
C ALA A 3 -15.31 -25.77 -20.27
N ALA A 4 -14.44 -26.55 -19.64
CA ALA A 4 -14.51 -26.75 -18.20
C ALA A 4 -14.15 -25.42 -17.51
N VAL A 5 -14.92 -25.04 -16.49
CA VAL A 5 -14.61 -23.93 -15.60
C VAL A 5 -13.95 -24.44 -14.32
N PRO A 6 -13.09 -23.64 -13.64
CA PRO A 6 -12.44 -24.05 -12.42
C PRO A 6 -13.47 -24.44 -11.33
N PRO A 7 -13.16 -25.44 -10.48
CA PRO A 7 -14.08 -25.97 -9.49
C PRO A 7 -14.46 -24.92 -8.44
N MET A 8 -15.70 -25.05 -7.92
CA MET A 8 -16.24 -24.16 -6.89
C MET A 8 -15.81 -24.62 -5.50
N VAL A 9 -15.31 -23.70 -4.68
CA VAL A 9 -14.99 -23.95 -3.28
C VAL A 9 -16.25 -24.32 -2.49
N SER A 10 -16.13 -25.24 -1.55
CA SER A 10 -17.20 -25.65 -0.66
C SER A 10 -17.66 -24.51 0.29
N GLY A 11 -18.84 -24.64 0.90
CA GLY A 11 -19.33 -23.74 1.96
C GLY A 11 -20.02 -22.47 1.48
N GLY A 12 -20.22 -22.28 0.16
CA GLY A 12 -20.98 -21.14 -0.35
C GLY A 12 -22.47 -21.17 0.08
N LEU A 13 -22.95 -20.04 0.60
CA LEU A 13 -24.36 -19.91 1.00
C LEU A 13 -25.27 -19.71 -0.22
N PRO A 14 -26.56 -20.12 -0.16
CA PRO A 14 -27.52 -19.85 -1.22
C PRO A 14 -27.56 -18.33 -1.55
N VAL A 15 -27.67 -17.99 -2.84
CA VAL A 15 -27.75 -16.62 -3.38
C VAL A 15 -26.48 -15.79 -3.18
N ILE A 16 -25.99 -15.62 -1.95
CA ILE A 16 -24.86 -14.74 -1.63
C ILE A 16 -23.48 -15.39 -1.80
N GLY A 17 -23.43 -16.71 -1.96
CA GLY A 17 -22.17 -17.46 -2.13
C GLY A 17 -21.23 -17.28 -0.94
N HIS A 18 -19.99 -16.91 -1.21
CA HIS A 18 -18.92 -16.73 -0.22
C HIS A 18 -18.76 -15.26 0.24
N LEU A 19 -19.72 -14.37 -0.10
CA LEU A 19 -19.58 -12.92 0.17
C LEU A 19 -19.32 -12.60 1.64
N VAL A 20 -20.01 -13.25 2.57
CA VAL A 20 -19.83 -13.01 4.01
C VAL A 20 -18.43 -13.42 4.45
N GLU A 21 -17.97 -14.59 4.05
CA GLU A 21 -16.65 -15.10 4.38
C GLU A 21 -15.54 -14.24 3.75
N MET A 22 -15.74 -13.82 2.49
CA MET A 22 -14.82 -12.91 1.81
C MET A 22 -14.64 -11.57 2.56
N LEU A 23 -15.70 -11.06 3.20
CA LEU A 23 -15.67 -9.82 3.96
C LEU A 23 -15.14 -9.98 5.39
N GLN A 24 -15.26 -11.16 5.98
CA GLN A 24 -14.90 -11.41 7.39
C GLN A 24 -13.58 -12.15 7.55
N ASN A 25 -13.29 -13.13 6.68
CA ASN A 25 -12.12 -13.98 6.79
C ASN A 25 -11.71 -14.58 5.42
N ARG A 26 -11.33 -13.72 4.50
CA ARG A 26 -10.94 -14.14 3.14
C ARG A 26 -9.71 -15.06 3.11
N GLU A 27 -8.80 -14.92 4.08
CA GLU A 27 -7.63 -15.79 4.16
C GLU A 27 -8.02 -17.24 4.35
N THR A 28 -8.93 -17.53 5.29
CA THR A 28 -9.45 -18.89 5.50
C THR A 28 -10.19 -19.42 4.27
N LEU A 29 -10.99 -18.56 3.61
CA LEU A 29 -11.67 -18.93 2.37
C LEU A 29 -10.68 -19.36 1.28
N PHE A 30 -9.62 -18.60 1.08
CA PHE A 30 -8.63 -18.88 0.04
C PHE A 30 -7.74 -20.08 0.39
N LYS A 31 -7.32 -20.23 1.65
CA LYS A 31 -6.60 -21.43 2.12
C LYS A 31 -7.43 -22.70 1.92
N ARG A 32 -8.74 -22.64 2.20
CA ARG A 32 -9.67 -23.76 1.92
C ARG A 32 -9.74 -24.03 0.43
N GLY A 33 -9.94 -23.00 -0.40
CA GLY A 33 -10.01 -23.16 -1.85
C GLY A 33 -8.75 -23.81 -2.43
N TYR A 34 -7.58 -23.37 -1.97
CA TYR A 34 -6.30 -23.97 -2.34
C TYR A 34 -6.18 -25.42 -1.88
N ALA A 35 -6.59 -25.73 -0.65
CA ALA A 35 -6.55 -27.09 -0.11
C ALA A 35 -7.49 -28.08 -0.85
N GLU A 36 -8.65 -27.58 -1.30
CA GLU A 36 -9.65 -28.38 -2.03
C GLU A 36 -9.27 -28.60 -3.51
N HIS A 37 -8.66 -27.60 -4.16
CA HIS A 37 -8.59 -27.54 -5.62
C HIS A 37 -7.22 -27.14 -6.19
N GLY A 38 -6.25 -26.77 -5.34
CA GLY A 38 -4.94 -26.27 -5.80
C GLY A 38 -5.01 -24.80 -6.27
N ASP A 39 -4.19 -24.48 -7.26
CA ASP A 39 -3.91 -23.10 -7.67
C ASP A 39 -5.08 -22.34 -8.30
N LEU A 40 -6.08 -23.05 -8.83
CA LEU A 40 -7.18 -22.49 -9.62
C LEU A 40 -8.52 -22.94 -9.05
N PHE A 41 -9.27 -22.02 -8.43
CA PHE A 41 -10.58 -22.34 -7.87
C PHE A 41 -11.54 -21.16 -8.01
N THR A 42 -12.83 -21.46 -7.98
CA THR A 42 -13.89 -20.44 -8.10
C THR A 42 -14.54 -20.18 -6.75
N ILE A 43 -14.76 -18.91 -6.44
CA ILE A 43 -15.65 -18.44 -5.38
C ILE A 43 -16.84 -17.72 -6.00
N LYS A 44 -17.94 -17.56 -5.25
CA LYS A 44 -19.10 -16.80 -5.70
C LYS A 44 -19.37 -15.64 -4.77
N LEU A 45 -19.36 -14.40 -5.30
CA LEU A 45 -19.65 -13.18 -4.55
C LEU A 45 -21.01 -12.62 -5.01
N GLY A 46 -22.08 -12.99 -4.31
CA GLY A 46 -23.44 -12.76 -4.79
C GLY A 46 -23.67 -13.54 -6.10
N PRO A 47 -24.15 -12.91 -7.18
CA PRO A 47 -24.32 -13.55 -8.49
C PRO A 47 -23.00 -13.74 -9.25
N GLN A 48 -21.93 -13.03 -8.85
CA GLN A 48 -20.68 -12.93 -9.59
C GLN A 48 -19.75 -14.11 -9.31
N PRO A 49 -19.39 -14.94 -10.31
CA PRO A 49 -18.31 -15.90 -10.19
C PRO A 49 -16.95 -15.18 -10.24
N VAL A 50 -16.03 -15.61 -9.40
CA VAL A 50 -14.68 -15.07 -9.32
C VAL A 50 -13.69 -16.24 -9.35
N LEU A 51 -12.85 -16.30 -10.36
CA LEU A 51 -11.70 -17.20 -10.38
C LEU A 51 -10.64 -16.64 -9.41
N VAL A 52 -10.25 -17.41 -8.42
CA VAL A 52 -9.07 -17.12 -7.59
C VAL A 52 -7.90 -17.91 -8.15
N ILE A 53 -6.79 -17.23 -8.35
CA ILE A 53 -5.56 -17.80 -8.85
C ILE A 53 -4.43 -17.59 -7.84
N THR A 54 -3.55 -18.57 -7.73
CA THR A 54 -2.40 -18.56 -6.82
C THR A 54 -1.14 -19.05 -7.55
N GLY A 55 0.02 -18.77 -6.96
CA GLY A 55 1.28 -19.18 -7.54
C GLY A 55 1.87 -18.19 -8.56
N ALA A 56 3.20 -18.22 -8.69
CA ALA A 56 3.95 -17.21 -9.42
C ALA A 56 3.63 -17.17 -10.93
N ASP A 57 3.38 -18.32 -11.55
CA ASP A 57 3.09 -18.40 -12.98
C ASP A 57 1.70 -17.84 -13.31
N HIS A 58 0.69 -18.15 -12.50
CA HIS A 58 -0.65 -17.60 -12.65
C HIS A 58 -0.67 -16.11 -12.30
N ASN A 59 0.07 -15.68 -11.28
CA ASN A 59 0.26 -14.27 -10.98
C ASN A 59 0.87 -13.53 -12.18
N ARG A 60 1.90 -14.11 -12.81
CA ARG A 60 2.50 -13.55 -14.02
C ARG A 60 1.47 -13.39 -15.13
N GLN A 61 0.67 -14.42 -15.39
CA GLN A 61 -0.38 -14.36 -16.40
C GLN A 61 -1.39 -13.24 -16.10
N PHE A 62 -1.88 -13.14 -14.87
CA PHE A 62 -2.79 -12.07 -14.45
C PHE A 62 -2.26 -10.67 -14.77
N TYR A 63 -1.00 -10.40 -14.46
CA TYR A 63 -0.41 -9.10 -14.70
C TYR A 63 -0.07 -8.84 -16.17
N THR A 64 0.27 -9.87 -16.94
CA THR A 64 0.58 -9.72 -18.37
C THR A 64 -0.67 -9.60 -19.23
N GLU A 65 -1.80 -10.14 -18.77
CA GLU A 65 -3.09 -10.01 -19.44
C GLU A 65 -3.88 -8.77 -19.01
N THR A 66 -3.44 -8.07 -17.95
CA THR A 66 -4.03 -6.77 -17.56
C THR A 66 -3.85 -5.77 -18.71
N ASP A 67 -4.91 -5.05 -19.08
CA ASP A 67 -5.03 -4.13 -20.21
C ASP A 67 -5.02 -4.81 -21.59
N LYS A 68 -5.24 -6.12 -21.63
CA LYS A 68 -5.53 -6.88 -22.83
C LYS A 68 -6.90 -7.55 -22.70
N SER A 69 -6.90 -8.77 -22.18
CA SER A 69 -8.12 -9.53 -21.91
C SER A 69 -8.71 -9.28 -20.50
N LEU A 70 -7.94 -8.63 -19.61
CA LEU A 70 -8.33 -8.33 -18.25
C LEU A 70 -8.40 -6.82 -18.00
N ASN A 71 -9.56 -6.34 -17.55
CA ASN A 71 -9.81 -4.93 -17.20
C ASN A 71 -9.62 -4.69 -15.70
N MET A 72 -8.86 -3.65 -15.35
CA MET A 72 -8.62 -3.27 -13.97
C MET A 72 -9.73 -2.39 -13.39
N GLN A 73 -10.27 -1.45 -14.16
CA GLN A 73 -11.17 -0.39 -13.72
C GLN A 73 -12.44 -0.93 -13.03
N ASP A 74 -13.05 -1.95 -13.62
CA ASP A 74 -14.34 -2.49 -13.14
C ASP A 74 -14.23 -3.15 -11.77
N GLY A 75 -13.04 -3.65 -11.42
CA GLY A 75 -12.77 -4.25 -10.11
C GLY A 75 -12.84 -3.26 -8.95
N TYR A 76 -12.69 -1.96 -9.22
CA TYR A 76 -12.54 -0.91 -8.22
C TYR A 76 -13.59 0.22 -8.32
N THR A 77 -14.72 -0.05 -8.95
CA THR A 77 -15.79 0.96 -9.16
C THR A 77 -16.31 1.58 -7.86
N PHE A 78 -16.28 0.86 -6.73
CA PHE A 78 -16.69 1.37 -5.43
C PHE A 78 -15.78 2.48 -4.89
N LEU A 79 -14.55 2.60 -5.40
CA LEU A 79 -13.60 3.66 -5.04
C LEU A 79 -13.84 4.94 -5.87
N LYS A 80 -14.38 4.81 -7.09
CA LYS A 80 -14.53 5.92 -8.04
C LYS A 80 -15.31 7.11 -7.47
N GLU A 81 -16.39 6.85 -6.73
CA GLU A 81 -17.18 7.92 -6.09
C GLU A 81 -16.43 8.59 -4.92
N ALA A 82 -15.51 7.90 -4.27
CA ALA A 82 -14.74 8.44 -3.15
C ALA A 82 -13.53 9.26 -3.63
N ILE A 83 -12.68 8.69 -4.48
CA ILE A 83 -11.40 9.27 -4.88
C ILE A 83 -11.36 9.76 -6.34
N GLY A 84 -12.36 9.43 -7.16
CA GLY A 84 -12.42 9.82 -8.58
C GLY A 84 -11.83 8.79 -9.53
N GLU A 85 -11.67 9.17 -10.80
CA GLU A 85 -11.05 8.37 -11.86
C GLU A 85 -9.54 8.61 -11.88
N VAL A 86 -8.79 7.76 -11.21
CA VAL A 86 -7.33 7.90 -11.09
C VAL A 86 -6.67 6.54 -10.86
N LEU A 87 -5.45 6.38 -11.33
CA LEU A 87 -4.66 5.15 -11.09
C LEU A 87 -5.48 3.90 -11.47
N PHE A 88 -5.75 3.05 -10.49
CA PHE A 88 -6.48 1.79 -10.67
C PHE A 88 -8.01 1.95 -10.86
N THR A 89 -8.56 3.17 -10.75
CA THR A 89 -9.98 3.46 -11.04
C THR A 89 -10.18 4.14 -12.38
N ALA A 90 -9.09 4.54 -13.05
CA ALA A 90 -9.12 5.17 -14.36
C ALA A 90 -9.35 4.15 -15.49
N SER A 91 -9.93 4.60 -16.61
CA SER A 91 -9.91 3.81 -17.83
C SER A 91 -8.47 3.58 -18.31
N GLN A 92 -8.25 2.54 -19.09
CA GLN A 92 -6.96 2.24 -19.68
C GLN A 92 -6.40 3.46 -20.44
N GLU A 93 -7.20 4.09 -21.29
CA GLU A 93 -6.83 5.28 -22.04
C GLU A 93 -6.38 6.41 -21.11
N THR A 94 -7.19 6.74 -20.10
CA THR A 94 -6.87 7.79 -19.11
C THR A 94 -5.59 7.47 -18.35
N TYR A 95 -5.43 6.22 -17.91
CA TYR A 95 -4.21 5.79 -17.19
C TYR A 95 -2.96 5.96 -18.05
N TYR A 96 -2.99 5.49 -19.31
CA TYR A 96 -1.83 5.61 -20.19
C TYR A 96 -1.52 7.05 -20.59
N ASN A 97 -2.53 7.92 -20.67
CA ASN A 97 -2.33 9.33 -20.94
C ASN A 97 -1.70 10.04 -19.72
N GLN A 98 -2.15 9.73 -18.50
CA GLN A 98 -1.65 10.33 -17.25
C GLN A 98 -0.30 9.74 -16.77
N ARG A 99 0.09 8.58 -17.29
CA ARG A 99 1.27 7.83 -16.80
C ARG A 99 2.57 8.63 -16.79
N PRO A 100 2.93 9.46 -17.79
CA PRO A 100 4.14 10.28 -17.74
C PRO A 100 4.18 11.20 -16.51
N ALA A 101 3.07 11.86 -16.18
CA ALA A 101 2.97 12.71 -15.01
C ALA A 101 3.15 11.92 -13.70
N LEU A 102 2.56 10.72 -13.61
CA LEU A 102 2.74 9.83 -12.46
C LEU A 102 4.19 9.31 -12.31
N GLN A 103 4.86 9.04 -13.43
CA GLN A 103 6.27 8.63 -13.42
C GLN A 103 7.19 9.75 -12.95
N GLU A 104 6.89 11.00 -13.35
CA GLU A 104 7.65 12.18 -12.92
C GLU A 104 7.56 12.41 -11.41
N VAL A 105 6.41 12.12 -10.79
CA VAL A 105 6.22 12.19 -9.33
C VAL A 105 7.19 11.28 -8.57
N PHE A 106 7.45 10.07 -9.09
CA PHE A 106 8.26 9.06 -8.40
C PHE A 106 9.61 8.80 -9.07
N LYS A 107 10.12 9.75 -9.87
CA LYS A 107 11.44 9.64 -10.45
C LYS A 107 12.55 9.67 -9.38
N ARG A 108 13.73 9.14 -9.74
CA ARG A 108 14.86 8.96 -8.81
C ARG A 108 15.31 10.25 -8.12
N GLU A 109 15.32 11.36 -8.84
CA GLU A 109 15.74 12.67 -8.32
C GLU A 109 14.82 13.14 -7.20
N ARG A 110 13.52 12.91 -7.34
CA ARG A 110 12.54 13.25 -6.31
C ARG A 110 12.65 12.39 -5.05
N MET A 111 13.13 11.15 -5.18
CA MET A 111 13.33 10.28 -4.01
C MET A 111 14.30 10.90 -3.00
N VAL A 112 15.26 11.72 -3.43
CA VAL A 112 16.18 12.44 -2.53
C VAL A 112 15.42 13.46 -1.67
N ASP A 113 14.55 14.25 -2.29
CA ASP A 113 13.73 15.24 -1.58
C ASP A 113 12.72 14.58 -0.65
N TYR A 114 12.11 13.49 -1.09
CA TYR A 114 11.20 12.68 -0.26
C TYR A 114 11.92 12.04 0.93
N ALA A 115 13.12 11.49 0.75
CA ALA A 115 13.91 10.97 1.86
C ALA A 115 14.22 12.05 2.89
N ARG A 116 14.51 13.28 2.44
CA ARG A 116 14.71 14.43 3.35
C ARG A 116 13.43 14.76 4.12
N ALA A 117 12.28 14.80 3.45
CA ALA A 117 10.98 15.01 4.09
C ALA A 117 10.67 13.93 5.13
N MET A 118 10.91 12.66 4.79
CA MET A 118 10.75 11.51 5.69
C MET A 118 11.64 11.65 6.93
N ASN A 119 12.94 11.94 6.77
CA ASN A 119 13.85 12.12 7.89
C ASN A 119 13.36 13.19 8.86
N ILE A 120 12.88 14.34 8.36
CA ILE A 120 12.38 15.44 9.19
C ILE A 120 11.15 15.01 9.99
N GLU A 121 10.16 14.39 9.36
CA GLU A 121 8.93 14.01 10.06
C GLU A 121 9.14 12.81 11.00
N VAL A 122 9.96 11.84 10.61
CA VAL A 122 10.34 10.73 11.49
C VAL A 122 11.07 11.27 12.72
N GLN A 123 12.04 12.18 12.55
CA GLN A 123 12.76 12.76 13.68
C GLN A 123 11.84 13.59 14.58
N ARG A 124 10.91 14.38 14.04
CA ARG A 124 9.87 15.08 14.82
C ARG A 124 9.05 14.12 15.67
N TRP A 125 8.60 13.02 15.08
CA TRP A 125 7.87 11.99 15.81
C TRP A 125 8.71 11.42 16.93
N LEU A 126 9.97 11.02 16.67
CA LEU A 126 10.86 10.47 17.68
C LEU A 126 11.14 11.47 18.82
N ASP A 127 11.30 12.75 18.50
CA ASP A 127 11.52 13.79 19.51
C ASP A 127 10.27 13.99 20.38
N SER A 128 9.07 13.85 19.83
CA SER A 128 7.80 13.92 20.57
C SER A 128 7.63 12.81 21.60
N LEU A 129 8.30 11.66 21.42
CA LEU A 129 8.28 10.55 22.37
C LEU A 129 9.00 10.87 23.71
N GLY A 130 9.94 11.81 23.70
CA GLY A 130 10.70 12.16 24.90
C GLY A 130 11.70 11.09 25.32
N GLN A 131 11.86 10.87 26.66
CA GLN A 131 12.89 9.96 27.19
C GLN A 131 12.42 8.52 27.27
N SER A 132 11.20 8.30 27.74
CA SER A 132 10.63 6.96 27.91
C SER A 132 9.13 7.02 27.96
N GLY A 133 8.48 5.92 27.64
CA GLY A 133 7.04 5.80 27.69
C GLY A 133 6.53 4.53 27.01
N GLU A 134 5.26 4.56 26.67
CA GLU A 134 4.59 3.55 25.87
C GLU A 134 3.92 4.24 24.69
N VAL A 135 3.93 3.58 23.52
CA VAL A 135 3.32 4.08 22.28
C VAL A 135 2.56 2.95 21.59
N ASP A 136 1.41 3.28 21.01
CA ASP A 136 0.77 2.41 20.01
C ASP A 136 1.38 2.72 18.64
N ILE A 137 2.23 1.81 18.17
CA ILE A 137 2.92 1.92 16.88
C ILE A 137 1.91 1.96 15.73
N ALA A 138 0.79 1.23 15.81
CA ALA A 138 -0.20 1.23 14.74
C ALA A 138 -0.77 2.64 14.52
N GLN A 139 -1.17 3.33 15.58
CA GLN A 139 -1.66 4.70 15.50
C GLN A 139 -0.54 5.69 15.14
N ALA A 140 0.63 5.55 15.75
CA ALA A 140 1.77 6.43 15.47
C ALA A 140 2.18 6.41 13.99
N MET A 141 2.18 5.23 13.34
CA MET A 141 2.49 5.12 11.92
C MET A 141 1.40 5.74 11.03
N MET A 142 0.13 5.69 11.43
CA MET A 142 -0.95 6.39 10.72
C MET A 142 -0.74 7.91 10.73
N ASP A 143 -0.43 8.48 11.89
CA ASP A 143 -0.20 9.92 12.03
C ASP A 143 1.09 10.35 11.31
N LEU A 144 2.14 9.54 11.40
CA LEU A 144 3.43 9.80 10.74
C LEU A 144 3.30 9.76 9.22
N ALA A 145 2.59 8.78 8.65
CA ALA A 145 2.36 8.70 7.21
C ALA A 145 1.58 9.93 6.68
N GLN A 146 0.65 10.50 7.46
CA GLN A 146 0.00 11.77 7.11
C GLN A 146 1.01 12.92 7.06
N ALA A 147 1.87 13.04 8.08
CA ALA A 147 2.88 14.08 8.16
C ALA A 147 3.91 13.99 7.03
N VAL A 148 4.41 12.77 6.77
CA VAL A 148 5.34 12.48 5.67
C VAL A 148 4.72 12.84 4.32
N ALA A 149 3.48 12.39 4.05
CA ALA A 149 2.79 12.71 2.81
C ALA A 149 2.54 14.22 2.65
N GLY A 150 2.14 14.90 3.73
CA GLY A 150 1.97 16.36 3.74
C GLY A 150 3.25 17.08 3.36
N ARG A 151 4.36 16.79 4.04
CA ARG A 151 5.66 17.41 3.76
C ARG A 151 6.22 17.04 2.39
N ALA A 152 6.13 15.77 1.99
CA ALA A 152 6.66 15.29 0.73
C ALA A 152 5.91 15.86 -0.48
N PHE A 153 4.58 16.01 -0.39
CA PHE A 153 3.74 16.36 -1.53
C PHE A 153 3.38 17.86 -1.58
N ILE A 154 3.41 18.56 -0.46
CA ILE A 154 3.06 19.99 -0.37
C ILE A 154 4.28 20.85 0.02
N GLY A 155 5.18 20.29 0.83
CA GLY A 155 6.35 21.02 1.31
C GLY A 155 6.33 21.33 2.81
N PRO A 156 7.28 22.15 3.29
CA PRO A 156 7.48 22.39 4.72
C PRO A 156 6.28 23.03 5.42
N ASP A 157 5.49 23.83 4.70
CA ASP A 157 4.36 24.57 5.26
C ASP A 157 3.03 23.84 5.10
N TYR A 158 3.05 22.51 4.85
CA TYR A 158 1.86 21.71 4.54
C TYR A 158 0.74 21.83 5.60
N GLU A 159 1.08 21.95 6.88
CA GLU A 159 0.11 22.09 7.96
C GLU A 159 -0.73 23.37 7.81
N ALA A 160 -0.07 24.49 7.50
CA ALA A 160 -0.72 25.76 7.26
C ALA A 160 -1.49 25.77 5.93
N GLU A 161 -0.93 25.17 4.88
CA GLU A 161 -1.51 25.16 3.54
C GLU A 161 -2.72 24.22 3.41
N LEU A 162 -2.67 23.02 4.01
CA LEU A 162 -3.79 22.09 4.02
C LEU A 162 -4.86 22.49 5.05
N GLY A 163 -4.45 23.11 6.15
CA GLY A 163 -5.32 23.51 7.25
C GLY A 163 -5.71 22.36 8.18
N ALA A 164 -6.02 22.69 9.42
CA ALA A 164 -6.25 21.75 10.51
C ALA A 164 -7.41 20.72 10.28
N GLY A 165 -8.27 20.96 9.32
CA GLY A 165 -9.40 20.08 9.02
C GLY A 165 -9.18 19.08 7.87
N PHE A 166 -8.08 19.18 7.14
CA PHE A 166 -7.84 18.39 5.91
C PHE A 166 -7.89 16.89 6.17
N TRP A 167 -7.10 16.40 7.10
CA TRP A 167 -7.02 14.98 7.42
C TRP A 167 -8.35 14.42 7.95
N LYS A 168 -9.08 15.20 8.74
CA LYS A 168 -10.43 14.81 9.18
C LYS A 168 -11.42 14.68 8.02
N GLN A 169 -11.30 15.53 6.99
CA GLN A 169 -12.11 15.38 5.78
C GLN A 169 -11.67 14.15 4.97
N TYR A 170 -10.37 13.92 4.86
CA TYR A 170 -9.83 12.71 4.21
C TYR A 170 -10.35 11.44 4.90
N GLU A 171 -10.28 11.34 6.22
CA GLU A 171 -10.81 10.21 7.00
C GLU A 171 -12.31 9.97 6.76
N ALA A 172 -13.10 11.05 6.64
CA ALA A 172 -14.51 10.94 6.33
C ALA A 172 -14.77 10.35 4.93
N ILE A 173 -13.88 10.63 3.96
CA ILE A 173 -13.91 10.01 2.63
C ILE A 173 -13.55 8.53 2.73
N ALA A 174 -12.43 8.19 3.37
CA ALA A 174 -11.95 6.82 3.54
C ALA A 174 -12.97 5.94 4.29
N ALA A 175 -13.58 6.45 5.37
CA ALA A 175 -14.61 5.77 6.13
C ALA A 175 -15.90 5.48 5.33
N SER A 176 -16.13 6.22 4.25
CA SER A 176 -17.31 6.03 3.38
C SER A 176 -17.18 4.82 2.45
N LEU A 177 -16.01 4.29 2.24
CA LEU A 177 -15.78 3.18 1.32
C LEU A 177 -16.62 1.96 1.70
N ASP A 178 -17.30 1.42 0.71
CA ASP A 178 -18.15 0.24 0.87
C ASP A 178 -18.22 -0.56 -0.43
N PRO A 179 -17.67 -1.78 -0.46
CA PRO A 179 -17.67 -2.59 -1.67
C PRO A 179 -19.02 -3.27 -1.96
N VAL A 180 -19.98 -3.17 -1.03
CA VAL A 180 -21.29 -3.85 -1.12
C VAL A 180 -22.42 -2.87 -1.37
N LEU A 181 -22.44 -1.76 -0.65
CA LEU A 181 -23.52 -0.78 -0.74
C LEU A 181 -23.30 0.18 -1.91
N PRO A 182 -24.33 0.43 -2.74
CA PRO A 182 -24.26 1.44 -3.78
C PRO A 182 -23.83 2.81 -3.21
N PRO A 183 -22.79 3.46 -3.77
CA PRO A 183 -22.15 4.63 -3.17
C PRO A 183 -23.01 5.90 -3.24
N LYS A 184 -24.15 5.89 -3.94
CA LYS A 184 -25.11 7.01 -4.08
C LYS A 184 -26.31 6.90 -3.16
N LEU A 185 -26.38 5.88 -2.30
CA LEU A 185 -27.46 5.78 -1.31
C LEU A 185 -27.43 6.99 -0.35
N PRO A 186 -28.59 7.51 0.10
CA PRO A 186 -28.67 8.70 0.96
C PRO A 186 -28.30 8.39 2.42
N LEU A 187 -27.23 7.63 2.64
CA LEU A 187 -26.75 7.26 3.96
C LEU A 187 -25.88 8.38 4.57
N PRO A 188 -25.90 8.54 5.91
CA PRO A 188 -25.10 9.58 6.58
C PRO A 188 -23.62 9.57 6.21
N LYS A 189 -22.99 8.37 6.06
CA LYS A 189 -21.60 8.24 5.67
C LYS A 189 -21.31 8.79 4.26
N PHE A 190 -22.21 8.60 3.30
CA PHE A 190 -22.05 9.11 1.94
C PHE A 190 -22.28 10.62 1.87
N ARG A 191 -23.24 11.17 2.64
CA ARG A 191 -23.43 12.62 2.76
C ARG A 191 -22.19 13.30 3.39
N ARG A 192 -21.59 12.70 4.43
CA ARG A 192 -20.34 13.20 5.03
C ARG A 192 -19.20 13.18 4.04
N ARG A 193 -19.03 12.10 3.27
CA ARG A 193 -18.08 12.02 2.16
C ARG A 193 -18.23 13.19 1.19
N ASP A 194 -19.44 13.44 0.71
CA ASP A 194 -19.70 14.46 -0.32
C ASP A 194 -19.42 15.87 0.23
N GLN A 195 -19.72 16.14 1.49
CA GLN A 195 -19.33 17.37 2.16
C GLN A 195 -17.80 17.49 2.33
N ALA A 196 -17.14 16.40 2.72
CA ALA A 196 -15.69 16.35 2.85
C ALA A 196 -15.00 16.60 1.51
N LYS A 197 -15.45 15.95 0.42
CA LYS A 197 -14.95 16.18 -0.95
C LYS A 197 -15.04 17.64 -1.35
N LYS A 198 -16.16 18.32 -1.09
CA LYS A 198 -16.31 19.76 -1.39
C LYS A 198 -15.22 20.60 -0.70
N LYS A 199 -14.96 20.33 0.58
CA LYS A 199 -13.94 21.07 1.36
C LYS A 199 -12.52 20.78 0.85
N ILE A 200 -12.18 19.51 0.63
CA ILE A 200 -10.86 19.12 0.09
C ILE A 200 -10.65 19.73 -1.30
N ASN A 201 -11.64 19.64 -2.18
CA ASN A 201 -11.56 20.24 -3.50
C ASN A 201 -11.31 21.76 -3.42
N ALA A 202 -11.99 22.49 -2.53
CA ALA A 202 -11.76 23.91 -2.34
C ALA A 202 -10.32 24.21 -1.88
N THR A 203 -9.81 23.47 -0.88
CA THR A 203 -8.44 23.61 -0.40
C THR A 203 -7.43 23.33 -1.52
N LEU A 204 -7.54 22.20 -2.21
CA LEU A 204 -6.60 21.81 -3.25
C LEU A 204 -6.67 22.74 -4.48
N SER A 205 -7.87 23.21 -4.87
CA SER A 205 -8.00 24.20 -5.95
C SER A 205 -7.31 25.52 -5.61
N ALA A 206 -7.39 25.98 -4.35
CA ALA A 206 -6.68 27.18 -3.90
C ALA A 206 -5.14 26.98 -3.96
N LEU A 207 -4.66 25.79 -3.56
CA LEU A 207 -3.24 25.44 -3.67
C LEU A 207 -2.77 25.37 -5.13
N ILE A 208 -3.56 24.75 -6.01
CA ILE A 208 -3.26 24.69 -7.45
C ILE A 208 -3.12 26.11 -8.02
N GLN A 209 -4.08 27.00 -7.71
CA GLN A 209 -4.01 28.39 -8.19
C GLN A 209 -2.76 29.11 -7.65
N LYS A 210 -2.44 28.96 -6.37
CA LYS A 210 -1.24 29.54 -5.75
C LYS A 210 0.05 29.07 -6.43
N ARG A 211 0.15 27.77 -6.82
CA ARG A 211 1.31 27.22 -7.55
C ARG A 211 1.38 27.73 -8.99
N ARG A 212 0.22 27.93 -9.61
CA ARG A 212 0.15 28.47 -10.97
C ARG A 212 0.58 29.94 -11.03
N ASP A 213 0.21 30.72 -10.01
CA ASP A 213 0.57 32.14 -9.94
C ASP A 213 2.06 32.36 -9.62
N HIS A 214 2.70 31.41 -8.92
CA HIS A 214 4.08 31.50 -8.46
C HIS A 214 4.86 30.20 -8.60
N PRO A 215 4.95 29.58 -9.79
CA PRO A 215 5.54 28.26 -9.99
C PRO A 215 7.01 28.18 -9.56
N GLU A 216 7.74 29.31 -9.64
CA GLU A 216 9.14 29.39 -9.26
C GLU A 216 9.40 29.21 -7.76
N ARG A 217 8.38 29.35 -6.92
CA ARG A 217 8.48 29.24 -5.46
C ARG A 217 8.30 27.84 -4.94
N TYR A 218 7.82 26.92 -5.77
CA TYR A 218 7.40 25.58 -5.35
C TYR A 218 8.07 24.49 -6.17
N ASN A 219 8.49 23.43 -5.47
CA ASN A 219 9.02 22.22 -6.08
C ASN A 219 8.32 21.00 -5.45
N ASP A 220 6.98 21.00 -5.49
CA ASP A 220 6.13 20.01 -4.87
C ASP A 220 5.37 19.16 -5.90
N LEU A 221 4.53 18.23 -5.41
CA LEU A 221 3.72 17.37 -6.25
C LEU A 221 2.77 18.16 -7.15
N ILE A 222 2.10 19.20 -6.62
CA ILE A 222 1.13 19.97 -7.38
C ILE A 222 1.84 20.70 -8.54
N THR A 223 2.98 21.32 -8.28
CA THR A 223 3.79 21.99 -9.32
C THR A 223 4.26 21.00 -10.37
N THR A 224 4.66 19.79 -9.96
CA THR A 224 5.05 18.73 -10.90
C THR A 224 3.88 18.36 -11.82
N LEU A 225 2.70 18.15 -11.27
CA LEU A 225 1.51 17.79 -12.08
C LEU A 225 1.04 18.93 -12.98
N LEU A 226 1.24 20.19 -12.57
CA LEU A 226 0.92 21.38 -13.38
C LEU A 226 1.86 21.58 -14.57
N THR A 227 3.07 21.07 -14.50
CA THR A 227 4.12 21.35 -15.49
C THR A 227 4.50 20.17 -16.36
N THR A 228 4.11 18.95 -15.96
CA THR A 228 4.46 17.73 -16.71
C THR A 228 3.44 17.45 -17.82
N PRO A 229 3.86 17.40 -19.09
CA PRO A 229 2.98 17.04 -20.19
C PRO A 229 2.47 15.59 -20.07
N LEU A 230 1.22 15.39 -20.42
CA LEU A 230 0.61 14.08 -20.64
C LEU A 230 1.16 13.44 -21.93
N LYS A 231 0.81 12.19 -22.17
CA LYS A 231 1.25 11.47 -23.38
C LYS A 231 0.82 12.16 -24.67
N ASP A 232 -0.35 12.81 -24.68
CA ASP A 232 -0.89 13.57 -25.82
C ASP A 232 -0.32 15.01 -25.93
N GLY A 233 0.60 15.40 -25.03
CA GLY A 233 1.22 16.72 -24.98
C GLY A 233 0.40 17.78 -24.24
N THR A 234 -0.80 17.48 -23.79
CA THR A 234 -1.61 18.40 -22.98
C THR A 234 -1.15 18.44 -21.52
N ILE A 235 -1.68 19.35 -20.74
CA ILE A 235 -1.42 19.47 -19.29
C ILE A 235 -2.66 19.03 -18.53
N LEU A 236 -2.46 18.44 -17.35
CA LEU A 236 -3.54 17.98 -16.47
C LEU A 236 -4.49 19.14 -16.11
N PRO A 237 -5.80 18.98 -16.29
CA PRO A 237 -6.79 19.92 -15.75
C PRO A 237 -6.83 19.84 -14.23
N ASP A 238 -7.21 20.96 -13.58
CA ASP A 238 -7.18 21.09 -12.11
C ASP A 238 -7.94 19.97 -11.38
N LYS A 239 -9.10 19.57 -11.89
CA LYS A 239 -9.87 18.46 -11.30
C LYS A 239 -9.11 17.14 -11.28
N ASP A 240 -8.28 16.90 -12.29
CA ASP A 240 -7.51 15.65 -12.38
C ASP A 240 -6.28 15.72 -11.47
N ILE A 241 -5.68 16.90 -11.30
CA ILE A 241 -4.62 17.14 -10.29
C ILE A 241 -5.16 16.84 -8.88
N VAL A 242 -6.35 17.38 -8.54
CA VAL A 242 -7.02 17.09 -7.26
C VAL A 242 -7.26 15.58 -7.09
N THR A 243 -7.74 14.94 -8.15
CA THR A 243 -8.04 13.50 -8.12
C THR A 243 -6.77 12.67 -7.96
N ILE A 244 -5.72 12.98 -8.69
CA ILE A 244 -4.41 12.31 -8.57
C ILE A 244 -3.82 12.51 -7.17
N PHE A 245 -3.84 13.75 -6.66
CA PHE A 245 -3.38 14.05 -5.31
C PHE A 245 -4.10 13.20 -4.26
N MET A 246 -5.42 13.18 -4.30
CA MET A 246 -6.23 12.37 -3.39
C MET A 246 -6.00 10.86 -3.56
N GLY A 247 -5.82 10.41 -4.79
CA GLY A 247 -5.49 9.01 -5.11
C GLY A 247 -4.15 8.59 -4.53
N LEU A 248 -3.12 9.45 -4.60
CA LEU A 248 -1.81 9.18 -4.03
C LEU A 248 -1.83 9.16 -2.50
N ILE A 249 -2.53 10.10 -1.86
CA ILE A 249 -2.77 10.07 -0.40
C ILE A 249 -3.48 8.78 -0.01
N PHE A 250 -4.55 8.42 -0.72
CA PHE A 250 -5.32 7.20 -0.43
C PHE A 250 -4.47 5.94 -0.56
N ALA A 251 -3.71 5.83 -1.65
CA ALA A 251 -2.88 4.66 -1.90
C ALA A 251 -1.69 4.53 -0.92
N GLY A 252 -1.10 5.66 -0.52
CA GLY A 252 0.13 5.69 0.28
C GLY A 252 -0.07 5.67 1.79
N HIS A 253 -1.16 6.25 2.30
CA HIS A 253 -1.36 6.46 3.73
C HIS A 253 -1.53 5.15 4.52
N GLU A 254 -2.68 4.46 4.36
CA GLU A 254 -2.99 3.27 5.16
C GLU A 254 -2.06 2.09 4.84
N THR A 255 -1.63 1.96 3.59
CA THR A 255 -0.78 0.85 3.16
C THR A 255 0.61 0.94 3.79
N THR A 256 1.26 2.10 3.72
CA THR A 256 2.60 2.29 4.28
C THR A 256 2.58 2.27 5.80
N ALA A 257 1.60 2.94 6.43
CA ALA A 257 1.44 2.93 7.88
C ALA A 257 1.25 1.50 8.43
N GLY A 258 0.38 0.71 7.79
CA GLY A 258 0.14 -0.69 8.18
C GLY A 258 1.40 -1.56 8.03
N GLN A 259 2.13 -1.39 6.92
CA GLN A 259 3.39 -2.12 6.69
C GLN A 259 4.50 -1.72 7.68
N ALA A 260 4.65 -0.43 7.98
CA ALA A 260 5.64 0.05 8.94
C ALA A 260 5.34 -0.48 10.36
N ALA A 261 4.07 -0.48 10.76
CA ALA A 261 3.67 -1.02 12.05
C ALA A 261 3.89 -2.54 12.15
N TRP A 262 3.57 -3.30 11.09
CA TRP A 262 3.87 -4.73 11.02
C TRP A 262 5.37 -5.01 11.05
N LEU A 263 6.17 -4.23 10.32
CA LEU A 263 7.63 -4.38 10.31
C LEU A 263 8.21 -4.23 11.71
N ILE A 264 7.83 -3.17 12.44
CA ILE A 264 8.28 -2.97 13.83
C ILE A 264 7.81 -4.11 14.73
N ALA A 265 6.55 -4.53 14.61
CA ALA A 265 6.00 -5.64 15.40
C ALA A 265 6.75 -6.96 15.15
N LEU A 266 6.98 -7.31 13.89
CA LEU A 266 7.69 -8.54 13.51
C LEU A 266 9.15 -8.52 13.95
N LEU A 267 9.84 -7.39 13.81
CA LEU A 267 11.23 -7.24 14.31
C LEU A 267 11.29 -7.44 15.84
N LEU A 268 10.36 -6.86 16.59
CA LEU A 268 10.30 -7.02 18.05
C LEU A 268 9.90 -8.44 18.48
N GLN A 269 9.13 -9.15 17.69
CA GLN A 269 8.81 -10.57 17.91
C GLN A 269 10.00 -11.51 17.62
N HIS A 270 11.01 -11.04 16.85
CA HIS A 270 12.15 -11.83 16.42
C HIS A 270 13.48 -11.16 16.83
N PRO A 271 13.83 -11.16 18.13
CA PRO A 271 14.95 -10.39 18.67
C PRO A 271 16.31 -10.78 18.07
N ASP A 272 16.48 -12.03 17.65
CA ASP A 272 17.72 -12.47 17.00
C ASP A 272 17.92 -11.77 15.64
N TYR A 273 16.86 -11.59 14.86
CA TYR A 273 16.94 -10.85 13.62
C TYR A 273 17.02 -9.33 13.85
N LEU A 274 16.28 -8.80 14.85
CA LEU A 274 16.38 -7.40 15.23
C LEU A 274 17.82 -7.01 15.58
N ARG A 275 18.58 -7.90 16.23
CA ARG A 275 19.99 -7.64 16.53
C ARG A 275 20.81 -7.45 15.24
N LEU A 276 20.61 -8.25 14.19
CA LEU A 276 21.27 -8.05 12.90
C LEU A 276 20.93 -6.68 12.29
N VAL A 277 19.67 -6.27 12.37
CA VAL A 277 19.21 -4.95 11.93
C VAL A 277 19.89 -3.84 12.74
N GLN A 278 19.96 -3.97 14.07
CA GLN A 278 20.61 -2.98 14.93
C GLN A 278 22.13 -2.88 14.68
N GLU A 279 22.81 -4.00 14.46
CA GLU A 279 24.24 -4.03 14.10
C GLU A 279 24.49 -3.36 12.73
N GLU A 280 23.62 -3.59 11.75
CA GLU A 280 23.68 -2.94 10.45
C GLU A 280 23.49 -1.43 10.56
N ILE A 281 22.46 -0.99 11.31
CA ILE A 281 22.19 0.42 11.61
C ILE A 281 23.40 1.07 12.29
N ALA A 282 23.95 0.45 13.33
CA ALA A 282 25.11 0.98 14.05
C ALA A 282 26.35 1.14 13.17
N ARG A 283 26.50 0.27 12.14
CA ARG A 283 27.62 0.31 11.20
C ARG A 283 27.46 1.37 10.11
N HIS A 284 26.25 1.62 9.63
CA HIS A 284 26.00 2.40 8.42
C HIS A 284 25.27 3.72 8.63
N VAL A 285 24.59 3.90 9.76
CA VAL A 285 23.82 5.11 10.07
C VAL A 285 24.53 5.93 11.11
N GLN A 286 25.07 7.07 10.71
CA GLN A 286 25.74 7.98 11.63
C GLN A 286 24.72 8.65 12.58
N PRO A 287 25.04 8.80 13.87
CA PRO A 287 24.18 9.54 14.79
C PRO A 287 23.91 10.96 14.30
N ALA A 288 22.66 11.42 14.40
CA ALA A 288 22.20 12.74 13.96
C ALA A 288 22.29 13.04 12.45
N ALA A 289 22.71 12.08 11.61
CA ALA A 289 22.69 12.26 10.15
C ALA A 289 21.31 11.92 9.59
N ALA A 290 20.86 12.72 8.62
CA ALA A 290 19.72 12.34 7.80
C ALA A 290 20.12 11.16 6.88
N LEU A 291 19.30 10.12 6.82
CA LEU A 291 19.55 8.98 5.93
C LEU A 291 19.35 9.40 4.48
N ASP A 292 20.40 9.37 3.71
CA ASP A 292 20.37 9.58 2.27
C ASP A 292 20.34 8.25 1.49
N GLY A 293 20.25 8.34 0.17
CA GLY A 293 20.21 7.15 -0.70
C GLY A 293 21.45 6.24 -0.58
N SER A 294 22.62 6.79 -0.21
CA SER A 294 23.85 6.01 -0.05
C SER A 294 23.85 5.20 1.24
N MET A 295 23.31 5.76 2.32
CA MET A 295 23.11 5.06 3.58
C MET A 295 22.00 4.02 3.45
N LEU A 296 20.85 4.41 2.89
CA LEU A 296 19.72 3.50 2.67
C LEU A 296 20.11 2.26 1.86
N SER A 297 20.92 2.41 0.82
CA SER A 297 21.37 1.29 -0.02
C SER A 297 22.25 0.26 0.70
N ARG A 298 22.74 0.56 1.91
CA ARG A 298 23.55 -0.33 2.75
C ARG A 298 22.76 -1.05 3.84
N LEU A 299 21.46 -0.76 3.97
CA LEU A 299 20.59 -1.35 4.98
C LEU A 299 19.93 -2.63 4.46
N GLU A 300 20.71 -3.61 4.05
CA GLU A 300 20.23 -4.84 3.42
C GLU A 300 19.28 -5.63 4.32
N HIS A 301 19.64 -5.80 5.60
CA HIS A 301 18.79 -6.52 6.56
C HIS A 301 17.47 -5.79 6.82
N VAL A 302 17.47 -4.47 6.82
CA VAL A 302 16.23 -3.68 6.90
C VAL A 302 15.35 -3.92 5.68
N TYR A 303 15.90 -3.88 4.46
CA TYR A 303 15.13 -4.11 3.24
C TYR A 303 14.63 -5.55 3.12
N TRP A 304 15.41 -6.54 3.53
CA TRP A 304 14.95 -7.94 3.59
C TRP A 304 13.80 -8.10 4.60
N ALA A 305 13.86 -7.42 5.75
CA ALA A 305 12.76 -7.41 6.70
C ALA A 305 11.49 -6.75 6.13
N ILE A 306 11.64 -5.66 5.35
CA ILE A 306 10.52 -5.02 4.63
C ILE A 306 9.89 -5.99 3.63
N ASP A 307 10.71 -6.70 2.84
CA ASP A 307 10.22 -7.66 1.86
C ASP A 307 9.54 -8.86 2.51
N GLU A 308 10.06 -9.36 3.63
CA GLU A 308 9.46 -10.44 4.40
C GLU A 308 8.16 -10.00 5.09
N THR A 309 8.11 -8.77 5.60
CA THR A 309 6.87 -8.19 6.13
C THR A 309 5.81 -8.08 5.04
N THR A 310 6.19 -7.62 3.85
CA THR A 310 5.30 -7.53 2.69
C THR A 310 4.80 -8.91 2.24
N ARG A 311 5.65 -9.94 2.32
CA ARG A 311 5.27 -11.31 2.03
C ARG A 311 4.26 -11.84 3.05
N LEU A 312 4.57 -11.76 4.33
CA LEU A 312 3.74 -12.33 5.40
C LEU A 312 2.46 -11.55 5.67
N ARG A 313 2.49 -10.22 5.52
CA ARG A 313 1.41 -9.31 5.94
C ARG A 313 1.15 -8.24 4.86
N PRO A 314 0.79 -8.64 3.62
CA PRO A 314 0.56 -7.67 2.55
C PRO A 314 -0.62 -6.74 2.89
N SER A 315 -0.42 -5.43 2.74
CA SER A 315 -1.51 -4.45 2.91
C SER A 315 -2.58 -4.62 1.83
N ALA A 316 -2.19 -4.93 0.59
CA ALA A 316 -3.07 -5.29 -0.51
C ALA A 316 -2.91 -6.78 -0.81
N ASP A 317 -3.64 -7.62 -0.09
CA ASP A 317 -3.53 -9.08 -0.18
C ASP A 317 -4.30 -9.68 -1.36
N THR A 318 -5.18 -8.92 -1.99
CA THR A 318 -5.95 -9.33 -3.17
C THR A 318 -5.98 -8.24 -4.23
N GLN A 319 -5.95 -8.63 -5.50
CA GLN A 319 -6.20 -7.75 -6.62
C GLN A 319 -7.17 -8.42 -7.58
N ILE A 320 -8.05 -7.63 -8.20
CA ILE A 320 -9.15 -8.13 -9.02
C ILE A 320 -9.15 -7.49 -10.41
N ARG A 321 -9.56 -8.26 -11.41
CA ARG A 321 -9.79 -7.81 -12.78
C ARG A 321 -11.10 -8.40 -13.29
N THR A 322 -11.70 -7.74 -14.27
CA THR A 322 -12.84 -8.28 -15.04
C THR A 322 -12.32 -8.86 -16.35
N VAL A 323 -12.81 -10.02 -16.75
CA VAL A 323 -12.50 -10.66 -18.04
C VAL A 323 -13.31 -9.95 -19.11
N GLU A 324 -12.67 -9.29 -20.07
CA GLU A 324 -13.32 -8.65 -21.22
C GLU A 324 -13.49 -9.61 -22.37
N GLU A 325 -12.48 -10.42 -22.65
CA GLU A 325 -12.52 -11.48 -23.66
C GLU A 325 -12.16 -12.81 -23.02
N PRO A 326 -12.77 -13.94 -23.45
CA PRO A 326 -12.47 -15.24 -22.88
C PRO A 326 -10.96 -15.52 -22.86
N ILE A 327 -10.45 -15.98 -21.71
CA ILE A 327 -9.02 -16.28 -21.55
C ILE A 327 -8.81 -17.72 -21.08
N GLN A 328 -7.71 -18.31 -21.53
CA GLN A 328 -7.25 -19.60 -21.06
C GLN A 328 -6.40 -19.43 -19.80
N VAL A 329 -6.77 -20.07 -18.69
CA VAL A 329 -5.99 -20.12 -17.44
C VAL A 329 -5.81 -21.57 -17.06
N GLY A 330 -4.58 -22.08 -17.13
CA GLY A 330 -4.33 -23.51 -17.01
C GLY A 330 -5.11 -24.34 -18.04
N SER A 331 -5.88 -25.32 -17.58
CA SER A 331 -6.74 -26.16 -18.42
C SER A 331 -8.16 -25.59 -18.61
N TYR A 332 -8.46 -24.41 -18.08
CA TYR A 332 -9.80 -23.82 -18.06
C TYR A 332 -9.93 -22.64 -18.97
N GLU A 333 -11.09 -22.49 -19.62
CA GLU A 333 -11.47 -21.29 -20.35
C GLU A 333 -12.38 -20.44 -19.47
N ILE A 334 -11.97 -19.20 -19.20
CA ILE A 334 -12.69 -18.26 -18.34
C ILE A 334 -13.52 -17.33 -19.21
N PRO A 335 -14.84 -17.35 -19.10
CA PRO A 335 -15.70 -16.54 -19.95
C PRO A 335 -15.59 -15.04 -19.69
N ALA A 336 -15.92 -14.23 -20.69
CA ALA A 336 -16.11 -12.79 -20.52
C ALA A 336 -17.17 -12.50 -19.44
N GLY A 337 -16.98 -11.41 -18.70
CA GLY A 337 -17.82 -11.00 -17.58
C GLY A 337 -17.50 -11.68 -16.24
N TRP A 338 -16.66 -12.72 -16.22
CA TRP A 338 -16.12 -13.26 -14.98
C TRP A 338 -15.11 -12.28 -14.36
N ARG A 339 -14.84 -12.47 -13.08
CA ARG A 339 -13.72 -11.80 -12.42
C ARG A 339 -12.60 -12.77 -12.14
N VAL A 340 -11.37 -12.28 -12.22
CA VAL A 340 -10.15 -13.01 -11.82
C VAL A 340 -9.52 -12.25 -10.66
N MET A 341 -9.11 -12.97 -9.64
CA MET A 341 -8.51 -12.42 -8.43
C MET A 341 -7.21 -13.15 -8.11
N VAL A 342 -6.12 -12.42 -7.90
CA VAL A 342 -4.90 -12.96 -7.29
C VAL A 342 -4.98 -12.84 -5.78
N SER A 343 -4.45 -13.84 -5.07
CA SER A 343 -4.33 -13.86 -3.62
C SER A 343 -2.86 -13.83 -3.22
N GLY A 344 -2.40 -12.67 -2.74
CA GLY A 344 -1.09 -12.55 -2.10
C GLY A 344 -1.03 -13.37 -0.81
N ALA A 345 -2.11 -13.32 0.00
CA ALA A 345 -2.19 -14.07 1.24
C ALA A 345 -2.04 -15.60 1.08
N THR A 346 -2.37 -16.16 -0.10
CA THR A 346 -2.13 -17.58 -0.41
C THR A 346 -0.81 -17.77 -1.15
N SER A 347 -0.58 -17.01 -2.25
CA SER A 347 0.61 -17.17 -3.08
C SER A 347 1.93 -16.97 -2.31
N HIS A 348 1.94 -16.10 -1.31
CA HIS A 348 3.11 -15.83 -0.49
C HIS A 348 3.42 -16.90 0.56
N HIS A 349 2.50 -17.86 0.76
CA HIS A 349 2.61 -18.93 1.74
C HIS A 349 2.74 -20.33 1.10
N LEU A 350 3.03 -20.40 -0.19
CA LEU A 350 3.22 -21.66 -0.89
C LEU A 350 4.58 -22.28 -0.55
N SER A 351 4.57 -23.51 -0.04
CA SER A 351 5.77 -24.24 0.40
C SER A 351 6.70 -24.63 -0.75
N GLU A 352 6.18 -24.70 -1.98
CA GLU A 352 6.96 -24.90 -3.20
C GLU A 352 7.77 -23.67 -3.63
N VAL A 353 7.45 -22.49 -3.06
CA VAL A 353 8.13 -21.22 -3.36
C VAL A 353 8.99 -20.76 -2.18
N PHE A 354 8.48 -20.91 -0.97
CA PHE A 354 9.11 -20.42 0.26
C PHE A 354 9.28 -21.53 1.28
N SER A 355 10.50 -21.77 1.74
CA SER A 355 10.75 -22.68 2.85
C SER A 355 10.16 -22.14 4.15
N ASP A 356 9.52 -22.99 4.97
CA ASP A 356 8.83 -22.56 6.20
C ASP A 356 8.00 -21.29 6.01
N PRO A 357 6.98 -21.27 5.11
CA PRO A 357 6.35 -20.05 4.62
C PRO A 357 5.64 -19.23 5.70
N GLU A 358 5.25 -19.83 6.82
CA GLU A 358 4.62 -19.12 7.96
C GLU A 358 5.65 -18.42 8.88
N ARG A 359 6.93 -18.78 8.75
CA ARG A 359 8.00 -18.21 9.59
C ARG A 359 8.51 -16.89 9.04
N PHE A 360 8.65 -15.90 9.92
CA PHE A 360 9.38 -14.67 9.60
C PHE A 360 10.89 -14.98 9.48
N ASN A 361 11.37 -14.97 8.26
CA ASN A 361 12.77 -15.23 7.93
C ASN A 361 13.26 -14.31 6.82
N PRO A 362 13.63 -13.06 7.12
CA PRO A 362 14.11 -12.13 6.09
C PRO A 362 15.39 -12.59 5.37
N LEU A 363 16.19 -13.48 5.97
CA LEU A 363 17.40 -14.02 5.33
C LEU A 363 17.10 -14.82 4.06
N ARG A 364 15.83 -15.23 3.82
CA ARG A 364 15.43 -15.86 2.56
C ARG A 364 15.67 -14.99 1.33
N PHE A 365 15.73 -13.66 1.53
CA PHE A 365 16.01 -12.68 0.48
C PHE A 365 17.51 -12.40 0.29
N ALA A 366 18.37 -12.95 1.13
CA ALA A 366 19.81 -12.88 0.91
C ALA A 366 20.18 -13.54 -0.44
N PRO A 367 21.14 -13.00 -1.18
CA PRO A 367 21.51 -13.49 -2.51
C PRO A 367 21.77 -14.99 -2.57
N GLU A 368 22.31 -15.56 -1.50
CA GLU A 368 22.68 -16.98 -1.39
C GLU A 368 21.46 -17.89 -1.29
N GLN A 369 20.36 -17.43 -0.68
CA GLN A 369 19.16 -18.25 -0.46
C GLN A 369 18.28 -18.36 -1.72
N GLY A 370 18.22 -17.29 -2.48
CA GLY A 370 17.54 -17.27 -3.78
C GLY A 370 16.02 -17.36 -3.77
N GLU A 371 15.39 -17.40 -2.60
CA GLU A 371 13.93 -17.33 -2.48
C GLU A 371 13.44 -15.95 -2.92
N GLY A 372 12.26 -15.88 -3.51
CA GLY A 372 11.67 -14.62 -3.98
C GLY A 372 12.32 -13.97 -5.22
N LYS A 373 13.26 -14.66 -5.89
CA LYS A 373 13.87 -14.18 -7.16
C LYS A 373 12.86 -14.07 -8.29
N ASN A 374 11.80 -14.88 -8.29
CA ASN A 374 10.72 -14.73 -9.24
C ASN A 374 9.91 -13.46 -8.89
N PRO A 375 9.85 -12.45 -9.79
CA PRO A 375 9.19 -11.17 -9.50
C PRO A 375 7.68 -11.27 -9.27
N PHE A 376 7.08 -12.43 -9.56
CA PHE A 376 5.67 -12.71 -9.34
C PHE A 376 5.41 -13.65 -8.15
N ALA A 377 6.45 -14.06 -7.43
CA ALA A 377 6.31 -14.81 -6.18
C ALA A 377 5.76 -13.93 -5.05
N ILE A 378 6.16 -12.65 -5.01
CA ILE A 378 5.66 -11.66 -4.05
C ILE A 378 4.96 -10.53 -4.81
N ILE A 379 3.65 -10.44 -4.62
CA ILE A 379 2.79 -9.50 -5.32
C ILE A 379 2.19 -8.40 -4.43
N GLY A 380 2.75 -8.19 -3.24
CA GLY A 380 2.29 -7.16 -2.31
C GLY A 380 2.36 -5.73 -2.86
N PHE A 381 3.26 -5.47 -3.82
CA PHE A 381 3.32 -4.22 -4.60
C PHE A 381 2.76 -4.38 -6.03
N GLY A 382 1.99 -5.44 -6.29
CA GLY A 382 1.48 -5.74 -7.62
C GLY A 382 2.55 -6.20 -8.60
N GLY A 383 2.22 -6.19 -9.89
CA GLY A 383 3.11 -6.62 -10.98
C GLY A 383 2.75 -5.97 -12.30
N GLY A 384 3.57 -6.24 -13.33
CA GLY A 384 3.35 -5.75 -14.69
C GLY A 384 3.39 -4.23 -14.77
N ILE A 385 2.59 -3.68 -15.69
CA ILE A 385 2.56 -2.23 -15.99
C ILE A 385 1.91 -1.41 -14.86
N HIS A 386 1.06 -2.05 -14.05
CA HIS A 386 0.39 -1.45 -12.90
C HIS A 386 1.08 -1.77 -11.56
N LYS A 387 2.36 -2.18 -11.60
CA LYS A 387 3.17 -2.30 -10.37
C LYS A 387 3.18 -0.97 -9.63
N CYS A 388 3.13 -1.03 -8.29
CA CYS A 388 3.05 0.15 -7.43
C CYS A 388 4.15 1.18 -7.77
N SER A 389 3.73 2.37 -8.21
CA SER A 389 4.65 3.47 -8.55
C SER A 389 5.33 4.03 -7.30
N GLY A 390 4.67 3.97 -6.13
CA GLY A 390 5.19 4.42 -4.85
C GLY A 390 6.04 3.39 -4.09
N MET A 391 6.36 2.23 -4.67
CA MET A 391 7.09 1.16 -3.96
C MET A 391 8.39 1.65 -3.31
N ASN A 392 9.21 2.39 -4.06
CA ASN A 392 10.48 2.90 -3.53
C ASN A 392 10.26 3.98 -2.45
N PHE A 393 9.22 4.81 -2.60
CA PHE A 393 8.82 5.77 -1.58
C PHE A 393 8.46 5.04 -0.27
N ALA A 394 7.56 4.06 -0.34
CA ALA A 394 7.12 3.30 0.83
C ALA A 394 8.26 2.51 1.49
N LYS A 395 9.13 1.85 0.71
CA LYS A 395 10.27 1.11 1.25
C LYS A 395 11.28 2.04 1.93
N ASN A 396 11.56 3.21 1.35
CA ASN A 396 12.47 4.19 1.95
C ASN A 396 11.87 4.76 3.26
N GLU A 397 10.57 5.06 3.27
CA GLU A 397 9.88 5.53 4.47
C GLU A 397 9.97 4.49 5.61
N MET A 398 9.65 3.23 5.34
CA MET A 398 9.77 2.15 6.30
C MET A 398 11.22 1.94 6.77
N ALA A 399 12.20 2.05 5.87
CA ALA A 399 13.61 1.90 6.23
C ALA A 399 14.10 3.05 7.13
N ILE A 400 13.72 4.29 6.83
CA ILE A 400 14.06 5.47 7.66
C ILE A 400 13.42 5.36 9.05
N ILE A 401 12.12 5.01 9.12
CA ILE A 401 11.41 4.78 10.39
C ILE A 401 12.14 3.73 11.23
N THR A 402 12.41 2.57 10.64
CA THR A 402 13.07 1.44 11.31
C THR A 402 14.46 1.82 11.80
N ALA A 403 15.26 2.42 10.92
CA ALA A 403 16.64 2.77 11.24
C ALA A 403 16.70 3.80 12.38
N LEU A 404 15.96 4.89 12.32
CA LEU A 404 15.99 5.95 13.30
C LEU A 404 15.35 5.53 14.63
N PHE A 405 14.27 4.75 14.60
CA PHE A 405 13.60 4.27 15.80
C PHE A 405 14.51 3.33 16.60
N PHE A 406 15.07 2.29 15.97
CA PHE A 406 15.96 1.35 16.65
C PHE A 406 17.37 1.90 16.93
N GLN A 407 17.78 2.96 16.24
CA GLN A 407 18.99 3.68 16.58
C GLN A 407 18.84 4.44 17.89
N GLN A 408 17.68 5.09 18.13
CA GLN A 408 17.48 6.04 19.21
C GLN A 408 16.86 5.43 20.48
N PHE A 409 16.17 4.29 20.37
CA PHE A 409 15.45 3.71 21.49
C PHE A 409 15.79 2.25 21.72
N ASP A 410 15.85 1.86 23.00
CA ASP A 410 15.65 0.50 23.46
C ASP A 410 14.15 0.26 23.57
N THR A 411 13.68 -0.90 23.14
CA THR A 411 12.26 -1.15 22.90
C THR A 411 11.84 -2.52 23.41
N GLU A 412 10.61 -2.60 23.94
CA GLU A 412 9.98 -3.84 24.41
C GLU A 412 8.56 -3.93 23.87
N LEU A 413 8.23 -5.04 23.22
CA LEU A 413 6.87 -5.29 22.72
C LEU A 413 5.96 -5.72 23.88
N LEU A 414 4.89 -4.97 24.11
CA LEU A 414 3.91 -5.25 25.17
C LEU A 414 2.69 -6.02 24.67
N SER A 415 2.31 -5.82 23.41
CA SER A 415 1.19 -6.52 22.80
C SER A 415 1.51 -7.99 22.57
N ARG A 416 0.64 -8.90 23.08
CA ARG A 416 0.81 -10.36 22.95
C ARG A 416 0.07 -10.94 21.74
N ASP A 417 -1.06 -10.32 21.36
CA ASP A 417 -1.94 -10.80 20.27
C ASP A 417 -2.07 -9.70 19.23
N ILE A 418 -1.21 -9.76 18.21
CA ILE A 418 -1.20 -8.81 17.12
C ILE A 418 -1.84 -9.47 15.90
N ARG A 419 -2.92 -8.86 15.40
CA ARG A 419 -3.76 -9.43 14.34
C ARG A 419 -3.90 -8.50 13.14
N VAL A 420 -4.16 -9.10 11.98
CA VAL A 420 -4.59 -8.37 10.79
C VAL A 420 -6.00 -7.87 11.01
N ILE A 421 -6.22 -6.58 10.81
CA ILE A 421 -7.54 -5.96 10.73
C ILE A 421 -7.82 -5.70 9.26
N MET A 422 -8.82 -6.40 8.71
CA MET A 422 -9.23 -6.21 7.34
C MET A 422 -9.83 -4.82 7.16
N GLY A 423 -9.15 -3.99 6.36
CA GLY A 423 -9.61 -2.67 5.99
C GLY A 423 -10.39 -2.66 4.67
N LYS A 424 -11.04 -1.55 4.37
CA LYS A 424 -11.80 -1.36 3.12
C LYS A 424 -10.90 -0.94 1.95
N GLY A 425 -9.73 -0.38 2.24
CA GLY A 425 -8.71 0.01 1.27
C GLY A 425 -7.42 -0.79 1.42
N ALA A 426 -7.02 -1.05 2.66
CA ALA A 426 -5.81 -1.81 2.97
C ALA A 426 -6.00 -2.63 4.26
N ASN A 427 -5.28 -3.73 4.38
CA ASN A 427 -5.15 -4.43 5.65
C ASN A 427 -4.31 -3.61 6.61
N ARG A 428 -4.73 -3.53 7.85
CA ARG A 428 -4.04 -2.84 8.94
C ARG A 428 -3.63 -3.84 10.02
N VAL A 429 -2.83 -3.38 10.95
CA VAL A 429 -2.49 -4.12 12.17
C VAL A 429 -3.40 -3.68 13.31
N SER A 430 -3.69 -4.57 14.25
CA SER A 430 -4.31 -4.23 15.53
C SER A 430 -3.38 -3.33 16.35
N GLU A 431 -3.78 -2.95 17.56
CA GLU A 431 -2.94 -2.21 18.48
C GLU A 431 -1.57 -2.91 18.67
N VAL A 432 -0.48 -2.15 18.52
CA VAL A 432 0.90 -2.60 18.73
C VAL A 432 1.53 -1.72 19.79
N ARG A 433 1.37 -2.10 21.06
CA ARG A 433 1.95 -1.36 22.19
C ARG A 433 3.40 -1.71 22.38
N VAL A 434 4.25 -0.68 22.40
CA VAL A 434 5.69 -0.77 22.59
C VAL A 434 6.10 0.15 23.73
N ARG A 435 6.84 -0.38 24.72
CA ARG A 435 7.57 0.42 25.71
C ARG A 435 8.91 0.80 25.12
N TYR A 436 9.29 2.05 25.31
CA TYR A 436 10.55 2.56 24.80
C TYR A 436 11.31 3.34 25.87
N GLN A 437 12.65 3.30 25.77
CA GLN A 437 13.60 4.10 26.52
C GLN A 437 14.63 4.67 25.57
N ARG A 438 14.80 6.01 25.58
CA ARG A 438 15.81 6.65 24.72
C ARG A 438 17.20 6.26 25.18
N LYS A 439 18.04 5.82 24.24
CA LYS A 439 19.43 5.42 24.49
C LYS A 439 20.26 6.62 24.92
N ALA A 440 21.23 6.40 25.83
CA ALA A 440 22.18 7.42 26.23
C ALA A 440 22.99 7.91 25.02
N GLY A 441 23.05 9.24 24.84
CA GLY A 441 23.76 9.84 23.70
C GLY A 441 23.00 9.82 22.37
N ALA A 442 21.76 9.34 22.34
CA ALA A 442 20.94 9.43 21.13
C ALA A 442 20.70 10.90 20.74
N PRO A 443 20.77 11.24 19.45
CA PRO A 443 20.62 12.61 18.99
C PRO A 443 19.23 13.17 19.33
N ARG A 444 19.18 14.46 19.67
CA ARG A 444 17.98 15.28 19.66
C ARG A 444 18.23 16.41 18.67
N VAL A 445 17.29 16.62 17.78
CA VAL A 445 17.26 17.83 16.99
C VAL A 445 16.48 18.84 17.82
N GLY A 446 17.22 19.87 18.34
CA GLY A 446 16.62 20.97 19.09
C GLY A 446 15.75 21.88 18.21
#